data_e27bf4ad1b3a87e230e00c499cb53aa6
#
_entry.id   e27bf4ad1b3a87e230e00c499cb53aa6
#
_cell.length_a   1.000
_cell.length_b   1.000
_cell.length_c   1.000
_cell.angle_alpha   90.00
_cell.angle_beta   90.00
_cell.angle_gamma   90.00
#
_symmetry.space_group_name_H-M   'P 1'
#
loop_
_entity.id
_entity.type
_entity.pdbx_description
1 polymer ?
#
loop_
_entity_poly.entity_id
_entity_poly.type
_entity_poly.pdbx_seq_one_letter_code
_entity_poly.pdbx_strand_id
1 'polypeptide(L)'
;ASECPPTYGVDPELVQGYIAGGDTALRTAVEGSEDSEELGESEIAKHHITEDDVVVGIAASGRTPYVIGVIRKARKVGAYTIGVTTNSQNMLEREVDICIAPVVGPEVVTGSTRSDTAECDRYQKLFTGSWT
;
A
#
# COMPACT_ATOMS: atom_id res chain seq x y z
N ALA A 1 -3.66 -1.04 -10.41
CA ALA A 1 -4.61 -0.02 -10.84
C ALA A 1 -4.64 0.13 -12.37
N SER A 2 -3.55 0.57 -13.00
CA SER A 2 -3.49 0.85 -14.46
C SER A 2 -3.84 -0.33 -15.37
N GLU A 3 -3.66 -1.56 -14.94
CA GLU A 3 -3.97 -2.77 -15.71
C GLU A 3 -5.43 -3.26 -15.55
N CYS A 4 -6.15 -2.77 -14.57
CA CYS A 4 -7.52 -3.20 -14.35
C CYS A 4 -8.48 -2.81 -15.48
N PRO A 5 -8.47 -1.57 -16.00
CA PRO A 5 -9.34 -1.19 -17.09
C PRO A 5 -9.13 -2.00 -18.37
N PRO A 6 -7.90 -2.16 -18.90
CA PRO A 6 -7.69 -2.92 -20.14
C PRO A 6 -7.93 -4.43 -19.96
N THR A 7 -7.69 -4.97 -18.77
CA THR A 7 -7.82 -6.42 -18.51
C THR A 7 -9.28 -6.83 -18.25
N TYR A 8 -10.00 -6.01 -17.48
CA TYR A 8 -11.34 -6.38 -17.00
C TYR A 8 -12.47 -5.51 -17.57
N GLY A 9 -12.14 -4.49 -18.37
CA GLY A 9 -13.14 -3.56 -18.93
C GLY A 9 -13.85 -2.71 -17.88
N VAL A 10 -13.19 -2.45 -16.75
CA VAL A 10 -13.74 -1.66 -15.65
C VAL A 10 -13.39 -0.19 -15.79
N ASP A 11 -14.15 0.67 -15.07
CA ASP A 11 -13.85 2.08 -14.99
C ASP A 11 -12.44 2.30 -14.40
N PRO A 12 -11.62 3.20 -14.97
CA PRO A 12 -10.29 3.52 -14.45
C PRO A 12 -10.29 4.01 -13.00
N GLU A 13 -11.40 4.58 -12.53
CA GLU A 13 -11.55 5.04 -11.15
C GLU A 13 -11.91 3.94 -10.15
N LEU A 14 -12.30 2.75 -10.63
CA LEU A 14 -12.68 1.65 -9.75
C LEU A 14 -11.51 1.15 -8.89
N VAL A 15 -10.29 1.12 -9.45
CA VAL A 15 -9.08 0.71 -8.73
C VAL A 15 -8.02 1.79 -8.91
N GLN A 16 -7.73 2.50 -7.85
CA GLN A 16 -6.78 3.60 -7.83
C GLN A 16 -5.57 3.25 -6.97
N GLY A 17 -4.40 3.77 -7.30
CA GLY A 17 -3.17 3.57 -6.54
C GLY A 17 -2.53 4.90 -6.17
N TYR A 18 -2.17 5.03 -4.92
CA TYR A 18 -1.54 6.23 -4.37
C TYR A 18 -0.22 5.86 -3.68
N ILE A 19 0.75 6.73 -3.80
CA ILE A 19 2.09 6.56 -3.20
C ILE A 19 2.40 7.78 -2.32
N ALA A 20 3.07 7.54 -1.19
CA ALA A 20 3.57 8.63 -0.36
C ALA A 20 4.49 9.56 -1.18
N GLY A 21 4.22 10.87 -1.14
CA GLY A 21 4.90 11.86 -2.00
C GLY A 21 4.28 12.06 -3.39
N GLY A 22 3.17 11.37 -3.70
CA GLY A 22 2.40 11.53 -4.94
C GLY A 22 3.18 11.12 -6.20
N ASP A 23 2.71 11.58 -7.35
CA ASP A 23 3.30 11.25 -8.66
C ASP A 23 4.79 11.63 -8.79
N THR A 24 5.24 12.62 -8.06
CA THR A 24 6.65 13.02 -8.00
C THR A 24 7.51 11.89 -7.46
N ALA A 25 7.03 11.16 -6.45
CA ALA A 25 7.75 10.07 -5.82
C ALA A 25 7.98 8.85 -6.74
N LEU A 26 7.20 8.72 -7.80
CA LEU A 26 7.41 7.70 -8.83
C LEU A 26 8.69 7.92 -9.65
N ARG A 27 9.20 9.14 -9.69
CA ARG A 27 10.35 9.53 -10.52
C ARG A 27 11.51 10.08 -9.74
N THR A 28 11.24 10.69 -8.59
CA THR A 28 12.24 11.35 -7.75
C THR A 28 11.91 11.09 -6.29
N ALA A 29 12.88 10.66 -5.50
CA ALA A 29 12.66 10.42 -4.08
C ALA A 29 12.15 11.70 -3.39
N VAL A 30 11.04 11.59 -2.67
CA VAL A 30 10.48 12.66 -1.84
C VAL A 30 10.73 12.25 -0.39
N GLU A 31 11.78 12.79 0.18
CA GLU A 31 12.18 12.47 1.56
C GLU A 31 11.10 12.90 2.56
N GLY A 32 10.92 12.10 3.62
CA GLY A 32 9.99 12.40 4.72
C GLY A 32 8.50 12.22 4.42
N SER A 33 8.10 11.98 3.17
CA SER A 33 6.68 11.78 2.84
C SER A 33 6.10 10.50 3.43
N GLU A 34 6.93 9.49 3.66
CA GLU A 34 6.54 8.21 4.27
C GLU A 34 6.42 8.31 5.81
N ASP A 35 7.00 9.32 6.42
CA ASP A 35 7.14 9.47 7.88
C ASP A 35 5.96 10.21 8.53
N SER A 36 4.98 10.69 7.75
CA SER A 36 3.84 11.45 8.27
C SER A 36 2.54 10.66 8.20
N GLU A 37 1.97 10.34 9.37
CA GLU A 37 0.62 9.78 9.49
C GLU A 37 -0.44 10.78 9.01
N GLU A 38 -0.25 12.08 9.26
CA GLU A 38 -1.19 13.15 8.89
C GLU A 38 -1.34 13.27 7.36
N LEU A 39 -0.24 13.09 6.61
CA LEU A 39 -0.30 13.05 5.15
C LEU A 39 -1.13 11.85 4.69
N GLY A 40 -0.95 10.69 5.31
CA GLY A 40 -1.75 9.50 5.03
C GLY A 40 -3.24 9.71 5.33
N GLU A 41 -3.57 10.31 6.48
CA GLU A 41 -4.96 10.63 6.82
C GLU A 41 -5.60 11.60 5.82
N SER A 42 -4.82 12.57 5.32
CA SER A 42 -5.30 13.56 4.36
C SER A 42 -5.66 12.96 3.01
N GLU A 43 -4.98 11.89 2.57
CA GLU A 43 -5.31 11.19 1.32
C GLU A 43 -6.72 10.60 1.35
N ILE A 44 -7.12 9.97 2.45
CA ILE A 44 -8.47 9.41 2.59
C ILE A 44 -9.54 10.50 2.49
N ALA A 45 -9.32 11.65 3.13
CA ALA A 45 -10.25 12.77 3.05
C ALA A 45 -10.33 13.38 1.64
N LYS A 46 -9.18 13.49 0.96
CA LYS A 46 -9.05 14.04 -0.39
C LYS A 46 -9.75 13.19 -1.44
N HIS A 47 -9.73 11.87 -1.29
CA HIS A 47 -10.32 10.94 -2.25
C HIS A 47 -11.74 10.50 -1.89
N HIS A 48 -12.37 11.14 -0.89
CA HIS A 48 -13.77 10.91 -0.51
C HIS A 48 -14.11 9.43 -0.21
N ILE A 49 -13.17 8.71 0.40
CA ILE A 49 -13.35 7.32 0.79
C ILE A 49 -14.51 7.18 1.78
N THR A 50 -15.34 6.16 1.57
CA THR A 50 -16.55 5.87 2.33
C THR A 50 -16.56 4.43 2.85
N GLU A 51 -17.63 4.04 3.52
CA GLU A 51 -17.87 2.67 4.01
C GLU A 51 -18.05 1.62 2.89
N ASP A 52 -18.34 2.08 1.66
CA ASP A 52 -18.49 1.21 0.49
C ASP A 52 -17.16 0.87 -0.19
N ASP A 53 -16.05 1.45 0.29
CA ASP A 53 -14.74 1.29 -0.29
C ASP A 53 -13.88 0.28 0.46
N VAL A 54 -12.89 -0.26 -0.25
CA VAL A 54 -11.83 -1.10 0.31
C VAL A 54 -10.49 -0.39 0.17
N VAL A 55 -9.79 -0.22 1.27
CA VAL A 55 -8.47 0.41 1.30
C VAL A 55 -7.38 -0.62 1.57
N VAL A 56 -6.42 -0.72 0.66
CA VAL A 56 -5.29 -1.64 0.78
C VAL A 56 -4.02 -0.86 1.11
N GLY A 57 -3.50 -1.03 2.32
CA GLY A 57 -2.22 -0.46 2.74
C GLY A 57 -1.08 -1.43 2.45
N ILE A 58 -0.09 -1.00 1.65
CA ILE A 58 1.07 -1.81 1.27
C ILE A 58 2.33 -1.18 1.87
N ALA A 59 2.97 -1.92 2.76
CA ALA A 59 4.22 -1.49 3.40
C ALA A 59 5.08 -2.70 3.73
N ALA A 60 6.23 -2.86 3.10
CA ALA A 60 7.13 -4.01 3.31
C ALA A 60 7.48 -4.20 4.80
N SER A 61 7.85 -3.15 5.51
CA SER A 61 8.12 -3.18 6.95
C SER A 61 6.86 -3.34 7.82
N GLY A 62 5.69 -3.00 7.29
CA GLY A 62 4.43 -2.92 8.05
C GLY A 62 4.41 -1.84 9.14
N ARG A 63 5.30 -0.84 9.06
CA ARG A 63 5.47 0.22 10.06
C ARG A 63 5.45 1.63 9.47
N THR A 64 5.35 1.78 8.15
CA THR A 64 5.38 3.07 7.46
C THR A 64 4.28 3.99 7.98
N PRO A 65 4.60 5.14 8.63
CA PRO A 65 3.62 5.99 9.27
C PRO A 65 2.53 6.48 8.33
N TYR A 66 2.88 6.88 7.12
CA TYR A 66 1.92 7.26 6.08
C TYR A 66 0.84 6.18 5.86
N VAL A 67 1.26 4.91 5.69
CA VAL A 67 0.33 3.79 5.47
C VAL A 67 -0.54 3.54 6.70
N ILE A 68 0.03 3.64 7.91
CA ILE A 68 -0.71 3.53 9.16
C ILE A 68 -1.78 4.63 9.26
N GLY A 69 -1.43 5.87 8.92
CA GLY A 69 -2.37 7.00 8.89
C GLY A 69 -3.52 6.77 7.90
N VAL A 70 -3.22 6.31 6.68
CA VAL A 70 -4.23 5.92 5.67
C VAL A 70 -5.19 4.89 6.25
N ILE A 71 -4.69 3.80 6.80
CA ILE A 71 -5.51 2.70 7.32
C ILE A 71 -6.37 3.14 8.50
N ARG A 72 -5.80 3.85 9.48
CA ARG A 72 -6.54 4.36 10.63
C ARG A 72 -7.68 5.27 10.22
N LYS A 73 -7.43 6.17 9.27
CA LYS A 73 -8.47 7.07 8.76
C LYS A 73 -9.53 6.32 7.96
N ALA A 74 -9.15 5.37 7.12
CA ALA A 74 -10.07 4.52 6.37
C ALA A 74 -11.04 3.77 7.32
N ARG A 75 -10.52 3.18 8.39
CA ARG A 75 -11.36 2.52 9.40
C ARG A 75 -12.30 3.49 10.12
N LYS A 76 -11.86 4.71 10.41
CA LYS A 76 -12.72 5.74 11.04
C LYS A 76 -13.91 6.12 10.16
N VAL A 77 -13.77 6.08 8.83
CA VAL A 77 -14.88 6.35 7.90
C VAL A 77 -15.71 5.11 7.56
N GLY A 78 -15.32 3.93 8.07
CA GLY A 78 -16.07 2.69 7.90
C GLY A 78 -15.61 1.81 6.72
N ALA A 79 -14.59 2.24 5.96
CA ALA A 79 -14.06 1.46 4.85
C ALA A 79 -13.42 0.15 5.34
N TYR A 80 -13.52 -0.90 4.53
CA TYR A 80 -12.85 -2.17 4.81
C TYR A 80 -11.36 -2.06 4.54
N THR A 81 -10.51 -2.62 5.41
CA THR A 81 -9.07 -2.42 5.32
C THR A 81 -8.29 -3.72 5.18
N ILE A 82 -7.34 -3.71 4.26
CA ILE A 82 -6.42 -4.83 4.02
C ILE A 82 -4.99 -4.31 4.14
N GLY A 83 -4.14 -5.00 4.90
CA GLY A 83 -2.72 -4.72 5.00
C GLY A 83 -1.90 -5.75 4.22
N VAL A 84 -0.91 -5.29 3.46
CA VAL A 84 0.07 -6.16 2.80
C VAL A 84 1.47 -5.78 3.27
N THR A 85 2.19 -6.75 3.82
CA THR A 85 3.54 -6.54 4.38
C THR A 85 4.38 -7.79 4.18
N THR A 86 5.71 -7.67 4.23
CA THR A 86 6.62 -8.82 4.21
C THR A 86 7.14 -9.20 5.60
N ASN A 87 6.66 -8.51 6.64
CA ASN A 87 7.08 -8.70 8.02
C ASN A 87 5.94 -9.31 8.85
N SER A 88 6.17 -10.47 9.46
CA SER A 88 5.20 -11.16 10.31
C SER A 88 4.93 -10.49 11.67
N GLN A 89 5.83 -9.62 12.13
CA GLN A 89 5.69 -8.87 13.39
C GLN A 89 5.60 -7.37 13.09
N ASN A 90 4.43 -6.91 12.66
CA ASN A 90 4.25 -5.57 12.16
C ASN A 90 3.10 -4.84 12.85
N MET A 91 3.13 -3.52 12.78
CA MET A 91 2.06 -2.66 13.34
C MET A 91 0.80 -2.72 12.48
N LEU A 92 0.95 -2.86 11.16
CA LEU A 92 -0.14 -2.85 10.20
C LEU A 92 -1.17 -3.95 10.48
N GLU A 93 -0.72 -5.15 10.92
CA GLU A 93 -1.59 -6.27 11.27
C GLU A 93 -2.63 -5.92 12.35
N ARG A 94 -2.27 -5.06 13.28
CA ARG A 94 -3.18 -4.63 14.38
C ARG A 94 -4.18 -3.57 13.95
N GLU A 95 -3.91 -2.92 12.84
CA GLU A 95 -4.69 -1.77 12.35
C GLU A 95 -5.67 -2.13 11.23
N VAL A 96 -5.58 -3.33 10.64
CA VAL A 96 -6.37 -3.76 9.47
C VAL A 96 -7.38 -4.85 9.83
N ASP A 97 -8.40 -5.02 8.97
CA ASP A 97 -9.37 -6.12 9.08
C ASP A 97 -8.77 -7.44 8.59
N ILE A 98 -7.96 -7.40 7.52
CA ILE A 98 -7.18 -8.54 7.02
C ILE A 98 -5.73 -8.12 6.81
N CYS A 99 -4.79 -8.95 7.27
CA CYS A 99 -3.36 -8.78 7.00
C CYS A 99 -2.83 -9.94 6.15
N ILE A 100 -2.18 -9.60 5.04
CA ILE A 100 -1.47 -10.52 4.16
C ILE A 100 0.02 -10.28 4.39
N ALA A 101 0.69 -11.24 5.02
CA ALA A 101 2.10 -11.13 5.38
C ALA A 101 2.92 -12.31 4.80
N PRO A 102 3.21 -12.31 3.49
CA PRO A 102 4.14 -13.29 2.92
C PRO A 102 5.53 -13.06 3.54
N VAL A 103 5.99 -14.03 4.30
CA VAL A 103 7.31 -13.98 4.93
C VAL A 103 8.36 -14.26 3.86
N VAL A 104 9.15 -13.25 3.55
CA VAL A 104 10.35 -13.36 2.69
C VAL A 104 11.58 -13.58 3.56
N GLY A 105 12.64 -14.15 2.99
CA GLY A 105 13.92 -14.36 3.69
C GLY A 105 14.57 -13.01 4.10
N PRO A 106 15.73 -13.06 4.78
CA PRO A 106 16.45 -11.85 5.18
C PRO A 106 16.91 -11.06 3.96
N GLU A 107 16.89 -9.74 4.09
CA GLU A 107 17.37 -8.82 3.06
C GLU A 107 18.84 -9.11 2.68
N VAL A 108 19.13 -9.13 1.39
CA VAL A 108 20.50 -9.30 0.86
C VAL A 108 21.39 -8.14 1.31
N VAL A 109 20.84 -6.93 1.39
CA VAL A 109 21.48 -5.75 1.95
C VAL A 109 20.67 -5.30 3.15
N THR A 110 21.17 -5.50 4.34
CA THR A 110 20.49 -5.19 5.59
C THR A 110 20.07 -3.71 5.65
N GLY A 111 18.78 -3.48 5.91
CA GLY A 111 18.21 -2.14 6.03
C GLY A 111 17.73 -1.51 4.72
N SER A 112 17.80 -2.23 3.59
CA SER A 112 17.27 -1.77 2.30
C SER A 112 16.10 -2.65 1.85
N THR A 113 14.89 -2.28 2.23
CA THR A 113 13.65 -2.91 1.72
C THR A 113 13.48 -2.74 0.21
N ARG A 114 14.23 -1.84 -0.42
CA ARG A 114 14.25 -1.67 -1.88
C ARG A 114 15.02 -2.77 -2.60
N SER A 115 15.97 -3.44 -1.96
CA SER A 115 16.67 -4.58 -2.56
C SER A 115 15.82 -5.85 -2.57
N ASP A 116 14.82 -5.93 -1.70
CA ASP A 116 13.81 -6.99 -1.69
C ASP A 116 12.68 -6.74 -2.70
N THR A 117 12.66 -5.58 -3.36
CA THR A 117 11.66 -5.24 -4.37
C THR A 117 11.69 -6.19 -5.56
N ALA A 118 12.80 -6.86 -5.86
CA ALA A 118 12.82 -7.91 -6.87
C ALA A 118 11.94 -9.13 -6.49
N GLU A 119 11.79 -9.41 -5.20
CA GLU A 119 10.83 -10.41 -4.70
C GLU A 119 9.45 -9.80 -4.48
N CYS A 120 9.37 -8.57 -3.98
CA CYS A 120 8.11 -7.83 -3.88
C CYS A 120 7.49 -7.59 -5.28
N ASP A 121 8.29 -7.33 -6.31
CA ASP A 121 7.85 -7.28 -7.71
C ASP A 121 7.31 -8.62 -8.20
N ARG A 122 7.81 -9.76 -7.74
CA ARG A 122 7.20 -11.06 -8.01
C ARG A 122 5.82 -11.19 -7.36
N TYR A 123 5.64 -10.68 -6.15
CA TYR A 123 4.34 -10.73 -5.46
C TYR A 123 3.39 -9.66 -6.02
N GLN A 124 3.86 -8.47 -6.38
CA GLN A 124 3.05 -7.50 -7.10
C GLN A 124 2.58 -8.07 -8.45
N LYS A 125 3.43 -8.77 -9.20
CA LYS A 125 3.03 -9.46 -10.43
C LYS A 125 1.99 -10.55 -10.19
N LEU A 126 2.03 -11.25 -9.06
CA LEU A 126 1.00 -12.23 -8.68
C LEU A 126 -0.37 -11.57 -8.42
N PHE A 127 -0.39 -10.35 -7.86
CA PHE A 127 -1.61 -9.62 -7.56
C PHE A 127 -2.11 -8.75 -8.74
N THR A 128 -1.23 -8.33 -9.64
CA THR A 128 -1.58 -7.49 -10.80
C THR A 128 -1.82 -8.26 -12.10
N GLY A 129 -1.67 -9.59 -12.09
CA GLY A 129 -2.01 -10.44 -13.24
C GLY A 129 -1.13 -10.24 -14.49
N SER A 130 0.02 -9.58 -14.38
CA SER A 130 0.95 -9.42 -15.50
C SER A 130 1.77 -10.72 -15.71
N TRP A 131 1.15 -11.68 -16.35
CA TRP A 131 1.81 -12.86 -16.90
C TRP A 131 2.22 -12.55 -18.35
N THR A 132 3.45 -12.25 -18.58
CA THR A 132 4.11 -12.34 -19.90
C THR A 132 5.33 -13.20 -19.79
#